data_b126759f492c582da7e720624685e837
#
_entry.id   b126759f492c582da7e720624685e837
#
_cell.length_a   1.000
_cell.length_b   1.000
_cell.length_c   1.000
_cell.angle_alpha   90.00
_cell.angle_beta   90.00
_cell.angle_gamma   90.00
#
_symmetry.space_group_name_H-M   'P 1'
#
loop_
_entity.id
_entity.type
_entity.pdbx_description
1 polymer ?
#
loop_
_entity_poly.entity_id
_entity_poly.type
_entity_poly.pdbx_seq_one_letter_code
_entity_poly.pdbx_strand_id
1 'polypeptide(L)'
;MTLIEEILQTNEKFCANPPTDYSGEDVHDSKLPKKKLAIVTCMDTRLVNFLEPALGISRGDVKVIKNAGNCITGVFDSTIRSLLVCIYELGVQEIIVIGHHECGMAKTTSESLTKAMLSRGISADAVRMIQKDLNEWADEFKHPEENVHDAVAKIKTNPLIPKDVKVHGLMFHPRSGKLELIVKGE
;
A
#
# COMPACT_ATOMS: atom_id res chain seq x y z
N MET A 1 14.31 27.41 -9.21
CA MET A 1 13.98 26.67 -7.96
C MET A 1 13.81 25.22 -8.35
N THR A 2 14.48 24.32 -7.69
CA THR A 2 14.33 22.87 -7.88
C THR A 2 13.08 22.37 -7.15
N LEU A 3 12.57 21.19 -7.50
CA LEU A 3 11.42 20.58 -6.80
C LEU A 3 11.67 20.43 -5.30
N ILE A 4 12.89 20.07 -4.89
CA ILE A 4 13.22 19.93 -3.48
C ILE A 4 13.19 21.28 -2.73
N GLU A 5 13.66 22.36 -3.36
CA GLU A 5 13.60 23.71 -2.78
C GLU A 5 12.13 24.17 -2.62
N GLU A 6 11.26 23.86 -3.59
CA GLU A 6 9.83 24.14 -3.52
C GLU A 6 9.16 23.39 -2.36
N ILE A 7 9.48 22.09 -2.18
CA ILE A 7 8.98 21.26 -1.08
C ILE A 7 9.40 21.84 0.27
N LEU A 8 10.69 22.22 0.43
CA LEU A 8 11.20 22.78 1.68
C LEU A 8 10.52 24.12 2.02
N GLN A 9 10.38 25.00 1.02
CA GLN A 9 9.68 26.27 1.23
C GLN A 9 8.21 26.08 1.61
N THR A 10 7.54 25.09 1.00
CA THR A 10 6.14 24.75 1.34
C THR A 10 6.04 24.21 2.76
N ASN A 11 7.02 23.38 3.18
CA ASN A 11 7.07 22.84 4.54
C ASN A 11 7.30 23.97 5.59
N GLU A 12 8.16 24.93 5.32
CA GLU A 12 8.35 26.10 6.21
C GLU A 12 7.04 26.86 6.45
N LYS A 13 6.25 27.07 5.38
CA LYS A 13 4.93 27.73 5.49
C LYS A 13 3.95 26.89 6.31
N PHE A 14 3.95 25.57 6.09
CA PHE A 14 3.11 24.63 6.85
C PHE A 14 3.47 24.64 8.33
N CYS A 15 4.77 24.61 8.67
CA CYS A 15 5.23 24.65 10.07
C CYS A 15 4.91 25.98 10.77
N ALA A 16 4.94 27.10 10.03
CA ALA A 16 4.61 28.42 10.58
C ALA A 16 3.12 28.58 10.88
N ASN A 17 2.26 27.87 10.14
CA ASN A 17 0.79 27.94 10.32
C ASN A 17 0.15 26.58 9.95
N PRO A 18 0.31 25.54 10.79
CA PRO A 18 -0.25 24.23 10.51
C PRO A 18 -1.79 24.29 10.52
N PRO A 19 -2.46 23.54 9.62
CA PRO A 19 -3.91 23.40 9.68
C PRO A 19 -4.38 22.86 11.05
N THR A 20 -5.59 23.22 11.48
CA THR A 20 -6.15 22.83 12.78
C THR A 20 -6.18 21.33 13.02
N ASP A 21 -6.36 20.53 11.95
CA ASP A 21 -6.35 19.06 12.00
C ASP A 21 -4.99 18.46 12.37
N TYR A 22 -3.92 19.27 12.35
CA TYR A 22 -2.54 18.86 12.65
C TYR A 22 -1.94 19.59 13.87
N SER A 23 -2.69 20.50 14.48
CA SER A 23 -2.26 21.31 15.63
C SER A 23 -3.29 21.24 16.75
N GLY A 24 -2.85 21.29 18.02
CA GLY A 24 -3.71 21.32 19.19
C GLY A 24 -3.53 20.13 20.13
N GLU A 25 -4.21 20.19 21.27
CA GLU A 25 -4.10 19.18 22.35
C GLU A 25 -4.67 17.82 21.97
N ASP A 26 -5.57 17.76 20.98
CA ASP A 26 -6.20 16.52 20.48
C ASP A 26 -5.38 15.78 19.41
N VAL A 27 -4.18 16.27 19.10
CA VAL A 27 -3.31 15.59 18.13
C VAL A 27 -2.87 14.26 18.71
N HIS A 28 -3.28 13.16 18.06
CA HIS A 28 -2.93 11.82 18.48
C HIS A 28 -1.41 11.58 18.34
N ASP A 29 -0.71 11.58 19.47
CA ASP A 29 0.75 11.44 19.57
C ASP A 29 1.20 9.99 19.78
N SER A 30 0.25 9.05 19.92
CA SER A 30 0.56 7.63 20.06
C SER A 30 1.03 7.00 18.77
N LYS A 31 2.03 6.12 18.86
CA LYS A 31 2.44 5.25 17.74
C LYS A 31 1.45 4.13 17.45
N LEU A 32 0.55 3.82 18.39
CA LEU A 32 -0.43 2.75 18.24
C LEU A 32 -1.63 3.25 17.42
N PRO A 33 -2.09 2.48 16.42
CA PRO A 33 -3.28 2.86 15.64
C PRO A 33 -4.54 2.71 16.49
N LYS A 34 -5.36 3.77 16.59
CA LYS A 34 -6.60 3.77 17.40
C LYS A 34 -7.54 2.63 17.05
N LYS A 35 -7.67 2.31 15.76
CA LYS A 35 -8.57 1.26 15.25
C LYS A 35 -7.93 -0.15 15.24
N LYS A 36 -6.68 -0.30 15.70
CA LYS A 36 -5.93 -1.57 15.64
C LYS A 36 -5.93 -2.20 14.25
N LEU A 37 -5.91 -1.38 13.22
CA LEU A 37 -6.08 -1.74 11.82
C LEU A 37 -4.83 -1.39 11.02
N ALA A 38 -4.44 -2.30 10.11
CA ALA A 38 -3.49 -2.02 9.03
C ALA A 38 -4.18 -2.12 7.67
N ILE A 39 -3.84 -1.22 6.77
CA ILE A 39 -4.30 -1.20 5.38
C ILE A 39 -3.10 -1.45 4.48
N VAL A 40 -3.24 -2.39 3.54
CA VAL A 40 -2.33 -2.61 2.42
C VAL A 40 -3.02 -2.15 1.15
N THR A 41 -2.46 -1.16 0.45
CA THR A 41 -3.10 -0.61 -0.75
C THR A 41 -2.09 -0.20 -1.82
N CYS A 42 -2.59 0.19 -2.99
CA CYS A 42 -1.76 0.64 -4.10
C CYS A 42 -1.17 2.04 -3.85
N MET A 43 0.01 2.29 -4.45
CA MET A 43 0.67 3.60 -4.46
C MET A 43 0.10 4.58 -5.50
N ASP A 44 -1.01 4.24 -6.17
CA ASP A 44 -1.65 5.09 -7.19
C ASP A 44 -1.94 6.48 -6.65
N THR A 45 -1.54 7.52 -7.39
CA THR A 45 -1.68 8.92 -6.97
C THR A 45 -3.13 9.36 -6.79
N ARG A 46 -4.08 8.71 -7.47
CA ARG A 46 -5.52 8.98 -7.34
C ARG A 46 -6.11 8.58 -5.98
N LEU A 47 -5.38 7.78 -5.20
CA LEU A 47 -5.77 7.37 -3.86
C LEU A 47 -5.30 8.35 -2.78
N VAL A 48 -4.35 9.24 -3.10
CA VAL A 48 -3.78 10.20 -2.14
C VAL A 48 -4.86 11.20 -1.72
N ASN A 49 -5.03 11.37 -0.41
CA ASN A 49 -6.04 12.25 0.19
C ASN A 49 -7.50 11.98 -0.27
N PHE A 50 -7.77 10.77 -0.75
CA PHE A 50 -9.09 10.35 -1.18
C PHE A 50 -9.52 9.03 -0.54
N LEU A 51 -8.64 8.04 -0.48
CA LEU A 51 -8.94 6.73 0.11
C LEU A 51 -9.26 6.86 1.60
N GLU A 52 -8.38 7.47 2.37
CA GLU A 52 -8.51 7.58 3.81
C GLU A 52 -9.80 8.33 4.24
N PRO A 53 -10.13 9.50 3.67
CA PRO A 53 -11.43 10.16 3.92
C PRO A 53 -12.64 9.34 3.50
N ALA A 54 -12.58 8.62 2.38
CA ALA A 54 -13.67 7.75 1.94
C ALA A 54 -13.94 6.58 2.90
N LEU A 55 -12.92 6.17 3.68
CA LEU A 55 -13.02 5.17 4.73
C LEU A 55 -13.40 5.75 6.11
N GLY A 56 -13.56 7.06 6.23
CA GLY A 56 -13.74 7.73 7.53
C GLY A 56 -12.53 7.58 8.45
N ILE A 57 -11.33 7.64 7.87
CA ILE A 57 -10.05 7.44 8.58
C ILE A 57 -9.31 8.76 8.67
N SER A 58 -8.84 9.06 9.87
CA SER A 58 -8.06 10.24 10.19
C SER A 58 -6.64 9.89 10.64
N ARG A 59 -5.79 10.91 10.82
CA ARG A 59 -4.43 10.76 11.34
C ARG A 59 -4.42 10.01 12.67
N GLY A 60 -3.58 8.95 12.76
CA GLY A 60 -3.45 8.14 13.98
C GLY A 60 -4.43 6.96 14.08
N ASP A 61 -5.40 6.83 13.18
CA ASP A 61 -6.41 5.78 13.26
C ASP A 61 -5.87 4.40 12.84
N VAL A 62 -5.06 4.34 11.78
CA VAL A 62 -4.61 3.10 11.15
C VAL A 62 -3.15 3.17 10.72
N LYS A 63 -2.57 2.02 10.39
CA LYS A 63 -1.31 1.93 9.64
C LYS A 63 -1.61 1.73 8.17
N VAL A 64 -0.93 2.48 7.29
CA VAL A 64 -1.11 2.37 5.83
C VAL A 64 0.21 1.96 5.18
N ILE A 65 0.19 0.86 4.46
CA ILE A 65 1.30 0.31 3.69
C ILE A 65 0.93 0.43 2.22
N LYS A 66 1.76 1.11 1.42
CA LYS A 66 1.52 1.33 -0.02
C LYS A 66 2.65 0.71 -0.84
N ASN A 67 2.27 -0.05 -1.86
CA ASN A 67 3.20 -0.60 -2.85
C ASN A 67 2.56 -0.61 -4.26
N ALA A 68 3.28 -1.02 -5.28
CA ALA A 68 2.74 -1.17 -6.62
C ALA A 68 1.73 -2.32 -6.66
N GLY A 69 0.44 -2.00 -6.85
CA GLY A 69 -0.63 -2.96 -7.02
C GLY A 69 -1.09 -3.69 -5.74
N ASN A 70 -0.76 -3.22 -4.54
CA ASN A 70 -1.07 -3.92 -3.27
C ASN A 70 -0.63 -5.41 -3.27
N CYS A 71 0.48 -5.73 -3.96
CA CYS A 71 0.98 -7.09 -4.12
C CYS A 71 1.70 -7.62 -2.87
N ILE A 72 1.56 -8.93 -2.64
CA ILE A 72 2.38 -9.72 -1.73
C ILE A 72 3.23 -10.66 -2.58
N THR A 73 4.55 -10.49 -2.54
CA THR A 73 5.49 -11.17 -3.44
C THR A 73 6.26 -12.32 -2.78
N GLY A 74 6.13 -12.48 -1.47
CA GLY A 74 6.84 -13.55 -0.77
C GLY A 74 6.48 -13.64 0.71
N VAL A 75 6.91 -14.72 1.32
CA VAL A 75 6.63 -15.01 2.75
C VAL A 75 7.21 -13.96 3.70
N PHE A 76 8.28 -13.27 3.29
CA PHE A 76 8.99 -12.27 4.08
C PHE A 76 9.37 -11.04 3.26
N ASP A 77 8.50 -10.63 2.33
CA ASP A 77 8.67 -9.39 1.56
C ASP A 77 8.53 -8.13 2.42
N SER A 78 8.74 -6.96 1.85
CA SER A 78 8.70 -5.69 2.57
C SER A 78 7.32 -5.39 3.19
N THR A 79 6.24 -5.83 2.55
CA THR A 79 4.87 -5.66 3.02
C THR A 79 4.61 -6.57 4.22
N ILE A 80 4.98 -7.84 4.12
CA ILE A 80 4.88 -8.79 5.25
C ILE A 80 5.70 -8.31 6.44
N ARG A 81 6.95 -7.88 6.25
CA ARG A 81 7.77 -7.31 7.33
C ARG A 81 7.10 -6.14 8.03
N SER A 82 6.47 -5.25 7.26
CA SER A 82 5.70 -4.11 7.81
C SER A 82 4.48 -4.58 8.61
N LEU A 83 3.76 -5.60 8.11
CA LEU A 83 2.62 -6.19 8.82
C LEU A 83 3.05 -6.87 10.12
N LEU A 84 4.22 -7.53 10.17
CA LEU A 84 4.73 -8.12 11.41
C LEU A 84 4.97 -7.05 12.50
N VAL A 85 5.57 -5.91 12.15
CA VAL A 85 5.70 -4.78 13.07
C VAL A 85 4.32 -4.26 13.51
N CYS A 86 3.38 -4.12 12.58
CA CYS A 86 2.02 -3.68 12.88
C CYS A 86 1.34 -4.61 13.90
N ILE A 87 1.48 -5.93 13.75
CA ILE A 87 0.83 -6.92 14.60
C ILE A 87 1.54 -7.02 15.95
N TYR A 88 2.85 -7.29 15.95
CA TYR A 88 3.58 -7.69 17.16
C TYR A 88 3.99 -6.50 18.04
N GLU A 89 4.23 -5.33 17.47
CA GLU A 89 4.67 -4.15 18.22
C GLU A 89 3.57 -3.08 18.36
N LEU A 90 2.69 -2.96 17.36
CA LEU A 90 1.70 -1.88 17.33
C LEU A 90 0.27 -2.34 17.60
N GLY A 91 0.06 -3.63 17.92
CA GLY A 91 -1.20 -4.17 18.38
C GLY A 91 -2.32 -4.22 17.33
N VAL A 92 -1.96 -4.29 16.05
CA VAL A 92 -2.92 -4.48 14.95
C VAL A 92 -3.57 -5.86 15.07
N GLN A 93 -4.89 -5.90 14.94
CA GLN A 93 -5.73 -7.09 15.03
C GLN A 93 -6.48 -7.40 13.73
N GLU A 94 -6.61 -6.40 12.85
CA GLU A 94 -7.27 -6.55 11.56
C GLU A 94 -6.40 -5.96 10.44
N ILE A 95 -6.44 -6.59 9.27
CA ILE A 95 -5.75 -6.15 8.06
C ILE A 95 -6.80 -6.02 6.95
N ILE A 96 -6.75 -4.93 6.20
CA ILE A 96 -7.55 -4.76 4.99
C ILE A 96 -6.63 -4.60 3.79
N VAL A 97 -6.75 -5.48 2.80
CA VAL A 97 -6.15 -5.30 1.48
C VAL A 97 -7.14 -4.53 0.62
N ILE A 98 -6.73 -3.37 0.10
CA ILE A 98 -7.58 -2.54 -0.75
C ILE A 98 -6.96 -2.41 -2.13
N GLY A 99 -7.52 -3.13 -3.10
CA GLY A 99 -7.27 -2.92 -4.51
C GLY A 99 -8.12 -1.77 -5.07
N HIS A 100 -7.83 -1.36 -6.31
CA HIS A 100 -8.66 -0.33 -6.94
C HIS A 100 -8.87 -0.62 -8.43
N HIS A 101 -10.00 -0.15 -8.95
CA HIS A 101 -10.30 -0.23 -10.38
C HIS A 101 -9.29 0.57 -11.21
N GLU A 102 -9.07 0.14 -12.44
CA GLU A 102 -8.13 0.78 -13.38
C GLU A 102 -6.69 0.89 -12.84
N CYS A 103 -6.23 -0.10 -12.06
CA CYS A 103 -4.85 -0.13 -11.54
C CYS A 103 -3.85 -0.22 -12.70
N GLY A 104 -2.84 0.66 -12.66
CA GLY A 104 -1.79 0.69 -13.69
C GLY A 104 -1.00 -0.61 -13.79
N MET A 105 -0.88 -1.36 -12.69
CA MET A 105 -0.19 -2.66 -12.69
C MET A 105 -0.81 -3.68 -13.65
N ALA A 106 -2.11 -3.64 -13.92
CA ALA A 106 -2.76 -4.53 -14.89
C ALA A 106 -2.24 -4.37 -16.34
N LYS A 107 -1.50 -3.31 -16.63
CA LYS A 107 -0.87 -3.04 -17.94
C LYS A 107 0.65 -3.14 -17.89
N THR A 108 1.22 -3.36 -16.70
CA THR A 108 2.67 -3.49 -16.52
C THR A 108 3.09 -4.92 -16.78
N THR A 109 4.12 -5.11 -17.62
CA THR A 109 4.70 -6.42 -17.92
C THR A 109 6.19 -6.41 -17.66
N SER A 110 6.77 -7.60 -17.41
CA SER A 110 8.21 -7.77 -17.27
C SER A 110 8.96 -7.31 -18.51
N GLU A 111 8.41 -7.57 -19.71
CA GLU A 111 8.96 -7.12 -20.99
C GLU A 111 9.01 -5.60 -21.08
N SER A 112 7.90 -4.91 -20.77
CA SER A 112 7.82 -3.45 -20.83
C SER A 112 8.79 -2.77 -19.87
N LEU A 113 8.93 -3.30 -18.66
CA LEU A 113 9.87 -2.80 -17.66
C LEU A 113 11.32 -3.07 -18.06
N THR A 114 11.62 -4.27 -18.56
CA THR A 114 12.94 -4.63 -19.08
C THR A 114 13.37 -3.66 -20.19
N LYS A 115 12.50 -3.44 -21.17
CA LYS A 115 12.77 -2.51 -22.27
C LYS A 115 13.03 -1.08 -21.75
N ALA A 116 12.23 -0.62 -20.81
CA ALA A 116 12.40 0.71 -20.21
C ALA A 116 13.72 0.82 -19.43
N MET A 117 14.10 -0.19 -18.64
CA MET A 117 15.37 -0.23 -17.92
C MET A 117 16.58 -0.18 -18.86
N LEU A 118 16.57 -1.03 -19.87
CA LEU A 118 17.66 -1.08 -20.88
C LEU A 118 17.77 0.24 -21.64
N SER A 119 16.65 0.89 -22.01
CA SER A 119 16.65 2.18 -22.70
C SER A 119 17.24 3.33 -21.86
N ARG A 120 17.23 3.20 -20.55
CA ARG A 120 17.84 4.15 -19.60
C ARG A 120 19.26 3.77 -19.18
N GLY A 121 19.89 2.81 -19.85
CA GLY A 121 21.29 2.44 -19.64
C GLY A 121 21.53 1.42 -18.52
N ILE A 122 20.47 0.79 -17.99
CA ILE A 122 20.66 -0.36 -17.08
C ILE A 122 21.23 -1.54 -17.88
N SER A 123 22.25 -2.20 -17.35
CA SER A 123 22.91 -3.30 -18.05
C SER A 123 21.99 -4.53 -18.15
N ALA A 124 22.15 -5.28 -19.23
CA ALA A 124 21.42 -6.55 -19.41
C ALA A 124 21.73 -7.56 -18.28
N ASP A 125 22.95 -7.51 -17.71
CA ASP A 125 23.32 -8.37 -16.60
C ASP A 125 22.52 -8.05 -15.34
N ALA A 126 22.34 -6.76 -15.02
CA ALA A 126 21.53 -6.35 -13.89
C ALA A 126 20.06 -6.77 -14.06
N VAL A 127 19.51 -6.66 -15.28
CA VAL A 127 18.15 -7.13 -15.58
C VAL A 127 18.03 -8.65 -15.40
N ARG A 128 19.02 -9.42 -15.90
CA ARG A 128 19.03 -10.88 -15.72
C ARG A 128 19.03 -11.33 -14.27
N MET A 129 19.68 -10.57 -13.36
CA MET A 129 19.70 -10.90 -11.92
C MET A 129 18.29 -10.93 -11.28
N ILE A 130 17.37 -10.13 -11.78
CA ILE A 130 16.00 -10.01 -11.23
C ILE A 130 14.93 -10.63 -12.12
N GLN A 131 15.31 -11.24 -13.26
CA GLN A 131 14.36 -11.63 -14.31
C GLN A 131 13.26 -12.54 -13.81
N LYS A 132 13.60 -13.52 -12.97
CA LYS A 132 12.61 -14.43 -12.39
C LYS A 132 11.59 -13.69 -11.54
N ASP A 133 12.06 -12.91 -10.57
CA ASP A 133 11.20 -12.17 -9.65
C ASP A 133 10.37 -11.09 -10.38
N LEU A 134 10.97 -10.50 -11.43
CA LEU A 134 10.30 -9.52 -12.28
C LEU A 134 9.13 -10.15 -13.04
N ASN A 135 9.32 -11.35 -13.62
CA ASN A 135 8.26 -12.07 -14.31
C ASN A 135 7.13 -12.47 -13.35
N GLU A 136 7.47 -13.10 -12.23
CA GLU A 136 6.51 -13.54 -11.21
C GLU A 136 5.68 -12.35 -10.67
N TRP A 137 6.29 -11.19 -10.46
CA TRP A 137 5.60 -10.02 -9.95
C TRP A 137 4.78 -9.27 -11.00
N ALA A 138 5.34 -8.98 -12.18
CA ALA A 138 4.71 -8.10 -13.16
C ALA A 138 3.72 -8.84 -14.07
N ASP A 139 4.01 -10.10 -14.43
CA ASP A 139 3.21 -10.84 -15.42
C ASP A 139 2.04 -11.60 -14.78
N GLU A 140 2.06 -11.83 -13.46
CA GLU A 140 0.96 -12.46 -12.74
C GLU A 140 -0.18 -11.47 -12.40
N PHE A 141 0.13 -10.17 -12.31
CA PHE A 141 -0.89 -9.15 -12.03
C PHE A 141 -1.73 -8.83 -13.28
N LYS A 142 -2.89 -9.45 -13.42
CA LYS A 142 -3.79 -9.22 -14.58
C LYS A 142 -5.06 -8.47 -14.20
N HIS A 143 -5.69 -8.84 -13.12
CA HIS A 143 -6.95 -8.29 -12.66
C HIS A 143 -6.83 -7.78 -11.21
N PRO A 144 -7.13 -6.49 -10.95
CA PRO A 144 -7.01 -5.92 -9.60
C PRO A 144 -7.80 -6.68 -8.52
N GLU A 145 -8.99 -7.18 -8.85
CA GLU A 145 -9.83 -7.93 -7.92
C GLU A 145 -9.22 -9.31 -7.57
N GLU A 146 -8.73 -10.04 -8.57
CA GLU A 146 -8.04 -11.32 -8.38
C GLU A 146 -6.79 -11.14 -7.51
N ASN A 147 -6.05 -10.03 -7.72
CA ASN A 147 -4.89 -9.71 -6.89
C ASN A 147 -5.29 -9.42 -5.43
N VAL A 148 -6.47 -8.83 -5.16
CA VAL A 148 -6.97 -8.70 -3.79
C VAL A 148 -7.20 -10.06 -3.15
N HIS A 149 -7.83 -11.00 -3.86
CA HIS A 149 -8.02 -12.38 -3.38
C HIS A 149 -6.67 -13.05 -3.09
N ASP A 150 -5.71 -12.95 -4.01
CA ASP A 150 -4.38 -13.52 -3.87
C ASP A 150 -3.62 -12.94 -2.66
N ALA A 151 -3.59 -11.61 -2.54
CA ALA A 151 -2.92 -10.94 -1.43
C ALA A 151 -3.55 -11.31 -0.07
N VAL A 152 -4.88 -11.36 0.03
CA VAL A 152 -5.59 -11.82 1.24
C VAL A 152 -5.21 -13.27 1.55
N ALA A 153 -5.22 -14.17 0.56
CA ALA A 153 -4.84 -15.56 0.74
C ALA A 153 -3.40 -15.71 1.21
N LYS A 154 -2.45 -15.01 0.57
CA LYS A 154 -1.02 -15.00 0.95
C LYS A 154 -0.79 -14.50 2.38
N ILE A 155 -1.50 -13.46 2.82
CA ILE A 155 -1.43 -12.97 4.21
C ILE A 155 -2.01 -14.01 5.18
N LYS A 156 -3.20 -14.54 4.93
CA LYS A 156 -3.88 -15.52 5.80
C LYS A 156 -3.11 -16.84 5.95
N THR A 157 -2.43 -17.27 4.89
CA THR A 157 -1.64 -18.51 4.89
C THR A 157 -0.19 -18.33 5.31
N ASN A 158 0.26 -17.07 5.51
CA ASN A 158 1.61 -16.79 5.94
C ASN A 158 1.90 -17.38 7.33
N PRO A 159 2.96 -18.19 7.50
CA PRO A 159 3.26 -18.84 8.77
C PRO A 159 3.68 -17.87 9.88
N LEU A 160 4.01 -16.63 9.54
CA LEU A 160 4.46 -15.60 10.48
C LEU A 160 3.30 -14.72 10.97
N ILE A 161 2.11 -14.84 10.40
CA ILE A 161 0.94 -14.05 10.78
C ILE A 161 0.01 -14.91 11.66
N PRO A 162 -0.35 -14.42 12.88
CA PRO A 162 -1.23 -15.14 13.79
C PRO A 162 -2.62 -15.41 13.18
N LYS A 163 -3.20 -16.55 13.49
CA LYS A 163 -4.47 -16.98 12.91
C LYS A 163 -5.70 -16.20 13.41
N ASP A 164 -5.56 -15.49 14.52
CA ASP A 164 -6.58 -14.62 15.08
C ASP A 164 -6.61 -13.21 14.44
N VAL A 165 -5.61 -12.88 13.61
CA VAL A 165 -5.62 -11.64 12.84
C VAL A 165 -6.59 -11.78 11.66
N LYS A 166 -7.63 -10.97 11.66
CA LYS A 166 -8.61 -10.95 10.57
C LYS A 166 -8.06 -10.24 9.33
N VAL A 167 -8.30 -10.84 8.15
CA VAL A 167 -7.81 -10.27 6.89
C VAL A 167 -8.97 -10.12 5.91
N HIS A 168 -9.26 -8.89 5.51
CA HIS A 168 -10.33 -8.54 4.59
C HIS A 168 -9.78 -8.08 3.24
N GLY A 169 -10.60 -8.17 2.20
CA GLY A 169 -10.31 -7.66 0.87
C GLY A 169 -11.39 -6.71 0.39
N LEU A 170 -11.02 -5.54 -0.10
CA LEU A 170 -11.92 -4.53 -0.65
C LEU A 170 -11.44 -4.09 -2.03
N MET A 171 -12.40 -3.66 -2.87
CA MET A 171 -12.14 -2.92 -4.09
C MET A 171 -12.62 -1.48 -3.95
N PHE A 172 -11.78 -0.54 -4.37
CA PHE A 172 -12.02 0.90 -4.34
C PHE A 172 -12.17 1.46 -5.75
N HIS A 173 -13.15 2.31 -5.94
CA HIS A 173 -13.33 3.00 -7.21
C HIS A 173 -12.69 4.40 -7.15
N PRO A 174 -11.58 4.67 -7.88
CA PRO A 174 -10.75 5.87 -7.71
C PRO A 174 -11.40 7.18 -8.16
N ARG A 175 -12.60 7.15 -8.78
CA ARG A 175 -13.33 8.34 -9.18
C ARG A 175 -14.53 8.64 -8.29
N SER A 176 -15.23 7.60 -7.82
CA SER A 176 -16.46 7.76 -7.03
C SER A 176 -16.26 7.59 -5.52
N GLY A 177 -15.12 7.00 -5.09
CA GLY A 177 -14.89 6.65 -3.69
C GLY A 177 -15.68 5.42 -3.22
N LYS A 178 -16.42 4.74 -4.12
CA LYS A 178 -17.20 3.55 -3.76
C LYS A 178 -16.26 2.41 -3.33
N LEU A 179 -16.66 1.73 -2.25
CA LEU A 179 -16.01 0.52 -1.74
C LEU A 179 -16.91 -0.69 -1.98
N GLU A 180 -16.29 -1.80 -2.34
CA GLU A 180 -16.94 -3.10 -2.50
C GLU A 180 -16.19 -4.14 -1.67
N LEU A 181 -16.92 -4.91 -0.86
CA LEU A 181 -16.37 -6.00 -0.07
C LEU A 181 -16.16 -7.21 -0.97
N ILE A 182 -14.91 -7.67 -1.10
CA ILE A 182 -14.52 -8.83 -1.91
C ILE A 182 -14.29 -10.05 -1.03
N VAL A 183 -13.57 -9.88 0.08
CA VAL A 183 -13.31 -10.96 1.04
C VAL A 183 -13.59 -10.45 2.44
N LYS A 184 -14.46 -11.15 3.18
CA LYS A 184 -14.68 -10.92 4.60
C LYS A 184 -13.78 -11.85 5.42
N GLY A 185 -12.95 -11.30 6.28
CA GLY A 185 -12.18 -12.05 7.28
C GLY A 185 -13.11 -12.53 8.39
N GLU A 186 -12.92 -13.77 8.79
CA GLU A 186 -13.59 -14.38 9.93
C GLU A 186 -12.69 -14.38 11.16
#